data_4019cad3a687ff533504eca94227d3dc
#
_entry.id   4019cad3a687ff533504eca94227d3dc
#
_cell.length_a   1.000
_cell.length_b   1.000
_cell.length_c   1.000
_cell.angle_alpha   90.00
_cell.angle_beta   90.00
_cell.angle_gamma   90.00
#
_symmetry.space_group_name_H-M   'P 1'
#
loop_
_entity.id
_entity.type
_entity.pdbx_description
1 polymer ?
#
loop_
_entity_poly.entity_id
_entity_poly.type
_entity_poly.pdbx_seq_one_letter_code
_entity_poly.pdbx_strand_id
1 'polypeptide(L)'
;DFHPEGYDMTKIAQGHQRAELPGKLLIAESDCKSCHLIDQKSAGPSYRDVAKRYAKDVRAVEVLSDKILNGGSGNWGEVAMAAHPQLKKEQVTQMVEYILSLANEEKVKSLPLSGKAEFASIPPPGPAATSAYVLSVTYEDQGANGMPSQATTRQVVFK
;
A
#
# COMPACT_ATOMS: atom_id res chain seq x y z
N ASP A 1 16.17 8.47 7.40
CA ASP A 1 15.84 8.61 8.83
C ASP A 1 17.06 9.07 9.59
N PHE A 2 16.83 9.89 10.64
CA PHE A 2 17.86 10.36 11.54
C PHE A 2 17.85 9.50 12.81
N HIS A 3 19.00 8.97 13.19
CA HIS A 3 19.16 8.11 14.36
C HIS A 3 20.25 8.68 15.29
N PRO A 4 19.95 8.90 16.58
CA PRO A 4 20.94 9.36 17.56
C PRO A 4 21.98 8.27 17.86
N GLU A 5 23.14 8.68 18.37
CA GLU A 5 24.17 7.74 18.80
C GLU A 5 23.64 6.75 19.85
N GLY A 6 24.06 5.49 19.76
CA GLY A 6 23.60 4.41 20.62
C GLY A 6 22.30 3.74 20.13
N TYR A 7 21.74 4.17 19.01
CA TYR A 7 20.62 3.47 18.41
C TYR A 7 21.06 2.11 17.86
N ASP A 8 20.29 1.08 18.18
CA ASP A 8 20.56 -0.28 17.71
C ASP A 8 20.24 -0.38 16.21
N MET A 9 21.28 -0.38 15.39
CA MET A 9 21.17 -0.42 13.93
C MET A 9 20.51 -1.70 13.41
N THR A 10 20.50 -2.78 14.20
CA THR A 10 19.82 -4.02 13.79
C THR A 10 18.29 -3.87 13.80
N LYS A 11 17.77 -2.93 14.57
CA LYS A 11 16.33 -2.63 14.66
C LYS A 11 15.83 -1.73 13.54
N ILE A 12 16.72 -1.07 12.79
CA ILE A 12 16.34 -0.19 11.67
C ILE A 12 15.63 -0.99 10.58
N ALA A 13 16.12 -2.19 10.28
CA ALA A 13 15.49 -3.07 9.28
C ALA A 13 14.07 -3.54 9.67
N GLN A 14 13.76 -3.52 10.97
CA GLN A 14 12.44 -3.94 11.47
C GLN A 14 11.45 -2.78 11.62
N GLY A 15 11.95 -1.54 11.77
CA GLY A 15 11.13 -0.35 12.05
C GLY A 15 10.34 0.19 10.85
N HIS A 16 10.66 -0.20 9.63
CA HIS A 16 10.00 0.28 8.42
C HIS A 16 9.11 -0.76 7.73
N GLN A 17 8.97 -1.94 8.29
CA GLN A 17 7.88 -2.83 7.91
C GLN A 17 6.59 -2.19 8.46
N ARG A 18 5.97 -1.30 7.68
CA ARG A 18 4.54 -1.07 7.82
C ARG A 18 3.91 -2.45 7.76
N ALA A 19 3.30 -2.86 8.87
CA ALA A 19 2.48 -4.07 8.84
C ALA A 19 1.56 -3.91 7.63
N GLU A 20 1.74 -4.74 6.61
CA GLU A 20 0.87 -4.70 5.44
C GLU A 20 -0.55 -4.88 5.97
N LEU A 21 -1.44 -3.98 5.54
CA LEU A 21 -2.84 -4.09 5.93
C LEU A 21 -3.33 -5.47 5.48
N PRO A 22 -3.93 -6.27 6.37
CA PRO A 22 -4.37 -7.63 6.04
C PRO A 22 -5.21 -7.68 4.75
N GLY A 23 -5.99 -6.64 4.49
CA GLY A 23 -6.78 -6.51 3.27
C GLY A 23 -5.97 -6.49 1.98
N LYS A 24 -4.73 -5.98 1.99
CA LYS A 24 -3.84 -6.02 0.82
C LYS A 24 -3.49 -7.45 0.43
N LEU A 25 -3.12 -8.26 1.42
CA LEU A 25 -2.78 -9.67 1.20
C LEU A 25 -3.99 -10.46 0.72
N LEU A 26 -5.16 -10.26 1.34
CA LEU A 26 -6.40 -10.91 0.92
C LEU A 26 -6.77 -10.60 -0.53
N ILE A 27 -6.59 -9.35 -0.97
CA ILE A 27 -6.79 -8.96 -2.38
C ILE A 27 -5.76 -9.63 -3.30
N ALA A 28 -4.51 -9.69 -2.88
CA ALA A 28 -3.43 -10.30 -3.68
C ALA A 28 -3.64 -11.80 -3.89
N GLU A 29 -4.22 -12.49 -2.91
CA GLU A 29 -4.52 -13.92 -2.94
C GLU A 29 -5.84 -14.24 -3.66
N SER A 30 -6.65 -13.21 -3.97
CA SER A 30 -7.94 -13.36 -4.63
C SER A 30 -7.85 -13.13 -6.14
N ASP A 31 -8.97 -13.35 -6.84
CA ASP A 31 -9.13 -13.08 -8.28
C ASP A 31 -9.46 -11.61 -8.59
N CYS A 32 -9.57 -10.74 -7.59
CA CYS A 32 -9.92 -9.33 -7.71
C CYS A 32 -9.03 -8.57 -8.71
N LYS A 33 -7.73 -8.91 -8.73
CA LYS A 33 -6.74 -8.28 -9.62
C LYS A 33 -6.96 -8.56 -11.10
N SER A 34 -7.80 -9.53 -11.45
CA SER A 34 -8.17 -9.81 -12.84
C SER A 34 -9.01 -8.68 -13.46
N CYS A 35 -9.76 -7.95 -12.61
CA CYS A 35 -10.65 -6.88 -13.03
C CYS A 35 -10.30 -5.51 -12.45
N HIS A 36 -9.54 -5.45 -11.35
CA HIS A 36 -9.18 -4.20 -10.67
C HIS A 36 -7.68 -4.05 -10.56
N LEU A 37 -7.18 -2.86 -10.92
CA LEU A 37 -5.80 -2.44 -10.69
C LEU A 37 -5.78 -1.32 -9.65
N ILE A 38 -4.63 -1.08 -9.04
CA ILE A 38 -4.52 -0.04 -7.98
C ILE A 38 -4.75 1.35 -8.56
N ASP A 39 -4.08 1.68 -9.67
CA ASP A 39 -4.01 3.05 -10.21
C ASP A 39 -4.70 3.21 -11.56
N GLN A 40 -5.09 2.14 -12.22
CA GLN A 40 -5.62 2.17 -13.58
C GLN A 40 -6.96 1.46 -13.65
N LYS A 41 -7.86 2.01 -14.47
CA LYS A 41 -9.10 1.33 -14.83
C LYS A 41 -8.79 0.14 -15.74
N SER A 42 -9.42 -0.98 -15.46
CA SER A 42 -9.41 -2.19 -16.29
C SER A 42 -10.86 -2.59 -16.61
N ALA A 43 -11.26 -3.82 -16.43
CA ALA A 43 -12.67 -4.22 -16.54
C ALA A 43 -13.53 -3.51 -15.47
N GLY A 44 -13.00 -3.38 -14.25
CA GLY A 44 -13.56 -2.58 -13.17
C GLY A 44 -12.83 -1.25 -12.95
N PRO A 45 -13.32 -0.40 -12.03
CA PRO A 45 -12.64 0.83 -11.63
C PRO A 45 -11.32 0.52 -10.92
N SER A 46 -10.39 1.49 -10.93
CA SER A 46 -9.19 1.37 -10.11
C SER A 46 -9.56 1.43 -8.61
N TYR A 47 -8.79 0.76 -7.77
CA TYR A 47 -9.01 0.83 -6.31
C TYR A 47 -8.87 2.27 -5.81
N ARG A 48 -7.97 3.06 -6.37
CA ARG A 48 -7.80 4.46 -6.01
C ARG A 48 -9.00 5.33 -6.40
N ASP A 49 -9.64 5.05 -7.53
CA ASP A 49 -10.87 5.77 -7.91
C ASP A 49 -12.03 5.40 -6.98
N VAL A 50 -12.15 4.13 -6.61
CA VAL A 50 -13.11 3.68 -5.59
C VAL A 50 -12.83 4.40 -4.27
N ALA A 51 -11.61 4.39 -3.78
CA ALA A 51 -11.22 5.05 -2.54
C ALA A 51 -11.60 6.54 -2.54
N LYS A 52 -11.27 7.26 -3.60
CA LYS A 52 -11.60 8.69 -3.75
C LYS A 52 -13.10 8.95 -3.77
N ARG A 53 -13.85 8.13 -4.50
CA ARG A 53 -15.30 8.28 -4.61
C ARG A 53 -16.01 8.13 -3.28
N TYR A 54 -15.55 7.18 -2.47
CA TYR A 54 -16.16 6.85 -1.19
C TYR A 54 -15.46 7.46 0.04
N ALA A 55 -14.43 8.29 -0.16
CA ALA A 55 -13.62 8.87 0.93
C ALA A 55 -14.42 9.64 2.00
N LYS A 56 -15.59 10.16 1.65
CA LYS A 56 -16.45 10.95 2.55
C LYS A 56 -17.73 10.21 2.95
N ASP A 57 -17.93 9.01 2.47
CA ASP A 57 -19.14 8.24 2.76
C ASP A 57 -18.94 7.42 4.04
N VAL A 58 -19.69 7.77 5.07
CA VAL A 58 -19.63 7.09 6.38
C VAL A 58 -20.06 5.62 6.32
N ARG A 59 -20.79 5.24 5.27
CA ARG A 59 -21.24 3.86 5.04
C ARG A 59 -20.39 3.14 3.99
N ALA A 60 -19.26 3.72 3.59
CA ALA A 60 -18.41 3.16 2.53
C ALA A 60 -18.05 1.69 2.77
N VAL A 61 -17.70 1.34 4.01
CA VAL A 61 -17.32 -0.04 4.36
C VAL A 61 -18.50 -0.99 4.13
N GLU A 62 -19.69 -0.64 4.58
CA GLU A 62 -20.91 -1.45 4.44
C GLU A 62 -21.28 -1.63 2.95
N VAL A 63 -21.40 -0.50 2.23
CA VAL A 63 -21.82 -0.47 0.82
C VAL A 63 -20.85 -1.24 -0.07
N LEU A 64 -19.55 -1.07 0.14
CA LEU A 64 -18.54 -1.76 -0.66
C LEU A 64 -18.41 -3.22 -0.28
N SER A 65 -18.60 -3.57 0.99
CA SER A 65 -18.65 -4.98 1.42
C SER A 65 -19.82 -5.72 0.79
N ASP A 66 -21.01 -5.13 0.80
CA ASP A 66 -22.18 -5.69 0.15
C ASP A 66 -21.97 -5.84 -1.36
N LYS A 67 -21.28 -4.86 -1.98
CA LYS A 67 -20.93 -4.92 -3.40
C LYS A 67 -20.00 -6.08 -3.73
N ILE A 68 -19.02 -6.37 -2.88
CA ILE A 68 -18.12 -7.50 -3.06
C ILE A 68 -18.86 -8.82 -2.91
N LEU A 69 -19.69 -8.96 -1.88
CA LEU A 69 -20.41 -10.19 -1.60
C LEU A 69 -21.49 -10.51 -2.65
N ASN A 70 -22.23 -9.49 -3.09
CA ASN A 70 -23.41 -9.65 -3.95
C ASN A 70 -23.15 -9.31 -5.43
N GLY A 71 -22.04 -8.67 -5.74
CA GLY A 71 -21.72 -8.28 -7.11
C GLY A 71 -22.63 -7.21 -7.69
N GLY A 72 -22.82 -7.23 -9.01
CA GLY A 72 -23.75 -6.37 -9.74
C GLY A 72 -23.09 -5.23 -10.52
N SER A 73 -23.90 -4.41 -11.22
CA SER A 73 -23.47 -3.31 -12.10
C SER A 73 -24.06 -1.96 -11.68
N GLY A 74 -23.85 -0.94 -12.49
CA GLY A 74 -24.52 0.36 -12.41
C GLY A 74 -23.66 1.49 -11.85
N ASN A 75 -22.98 1.30 -10.71
CA ASN A 75 -22.23 2.40 -10.08
C ASN A 75 -21.03 2.89 -10.89
N TRP A 76 -20.43 2.02 -11.69
CA TRP A 76 -19.21 2.27 -12.48
C TRP A 76 -19.39 1.94 -13.98
N GLY A 77 -20.63 1.79 -14.42
CA GLY A 77 -20.99 1.44 -15.79
C GLY A 77 -21.75 0.12 -15.86
N GLU A 78 -21.87 -0.42 -17.06
CA GLU A 78 -22.70 -1.60 -17.37
C GLU A 78 -22.00 -2.93 -17.02
N VAL A 79 -20.67 -2.92 -16.93
CA VAL A 79 -19.90 -4.13 -16.61
C VAL A 79 -20.26 -4.58 -15.20
N ALA A 80 -20.78 -5.80 -15.09
CA ALA A 80 -21.15 -6.37 -13.80
C ALA A 80 -19.89 -6.90 -13.08
N MET A 81 -19.76 -6.56 -11.80
CA MET A 81 -18.82 -7.19 -10.90
C MET A 81 -19.39 -8.56 -10.46
N ALA A 82 -18.55 -9.59 -10.49
CA ALA A 82 -18.92 -10.91 -9.99
C ALA A 82 -19.19 -10.86 -8.46
N ALA A 83 -20.11 -11.69 -8.00
CA ALA A 83 -20.35 -11.88 -6.57
C ALA A 83 -19.30 -12.82 -5.96
N HIS A 84 -18.92 -12.56 -4.71
CA HIS A 84 -17.95 -13.36 -3.97
C HIS A 84 -18.53 -13.87 -2.64
N PRO A 85 -19.63 -14.66 -2.66
CA PRO A 85 -20.32 -15.09 -1.46
C PRO A 85 -19.49 -16.05 -0.59
N GLN A 86 -18.39 -16.59 -1.12
CA GLN A 86 -17.45 -17.47 -0.42
C GLN A 86 -16.56 -16.71 0.58
N LEU A 87 -16.44 -15.38 0.46
CA LEU A 87 -15.65 -14.57 1.34
C LEU A 87 -16.36 -14.32 2.66
N LYS A 88 -15.64 -14.39 3.77
CA LYS A 88 -16.17 -14.02 5.08
C LYS A 88 -16.30 -12.52 5.21
N LYS A 89 -17.30 -12.04 5.93
CA LYS A 89 -17.57 -10.61 6.13
C LYS A 89 -16.34 -9.87 6.69
N GLU A 90 -15.62 -10.48 7.62
CA GLU A 90 -14.41 -9.91 8.23
C GLU A 90 -13.29 -9.71 7.20
N GLN A 91 -13.11 -10.67 6.30
CA GLN A 91 -12.12 -10.57 5.21
C GLN A 91 -12.49 -9.44 4.25
N VAL A 92 -13.75 -9.37 3.86
CA VAL A 92 -14.25 -8.33 2.96
C VAL A 92 -14.10 -6.94 3.61
N THR A 93 -14.40 -6.80 4.90
CA THR A 93 -14.19 -5.56 5.64
C THR A 93 -12.72 -5.12 5.57
N GLN A 94 -11.78 -6.01 5.84
CA GLN A 94 -10.35 -5.72 5.75
C GLN A 94 -9.90 -5.31 4.33
N MET A 95 -10.42 -5.99 3.29
CA MET A 95 -10.17 -5.63 1.90
C MET A 95 -10.67 -4.21 1.60
N VAL A 96 -11.87 -3.86 2.04
CA VAL A 96 -12.46 -2.54 1.83
C VAL A 96 -11.69 -1.46 2.59
N GLU A 97 -11.30 -1.72 3.83
CA GLU A 97 -10.48 -0.79 4.63
C GLU A 97 -9.15 -0.48 3.92
N TYR A 98 -8.49 -1.51 3.38
CA TYR A 98 -7.28 -1.31 2.57
C TYR A 98 -7.58 -0.46 1.33
N ILE A 99 -8.64 -0.77 0.57
CA ILE A 99 -9.01 0.02 -0.62
C ILE A 99 -9.24 1.48 -0.23
N LEU A 100 -10.00 1.75 0.83
CA LEU A 100 -10.30 3.11 1.27
C LEU A 100 -9.05 3.87 1.75
N SER A 101 -8.07 3.18 2.32
CA SER A 101 -6.80 3.78 2.73
C SER A 101 -6.03 4.41 1.56
N LEU A 102 -6.23 3.90 0.34
CA LEU A 102 -5.58 4.41 -0.87
C LEU A 102 -6.01 5.83 -1.27
N ALA A 103 -7.10 6.35 -0.68
CA ALA A 103 -7.54 7.74 -0.93
C ALA A 103 -6.51 8.76 -0.48
N ASN A 104 -5.79 8.46 0.60
CA ASN A 104 -4.82 9.36 1.24
C ASN A 104 -3.38 9.02 0.87
N GLU A 105 -3.16 7.94 0.16
CA GLU A 105 -1.82 7.61 -0.32
C GLU A 105 -1.50 8.47 -1.55
N GLU A 106 -0.46 9.29 -1.45
CA GLU A 106 0.08 9.95 -2.63
C GLU A 106 0.55 8.89 -3.62
N LYS A 107 0.26 9.12 -4.91
CA LYS A 107 0.87 8.31 -5.97
C LYS A 107 2.37 8.37 -5.78
N VAL A 108 2.98 7.24 -5.51
CA VAL A 108 4.43 7.14 -5.52
C VAL A 108 4.87 7.56 -6.92
N LYS A 109 5.41 8.78 -7.03
CA LYS A 109 5.99 9.23 -8.28
C LYS A 109 7.14 8.30 -8.58
N SER A 110 7.06 7.59 -9.71
CA SER A 110 8.21 6.87 -10.24
C SER A 110 9.33 7.88 -10.43
N LEU A 111 10.36 7.80 -9.61
CA LEU A 111 11.55 8.61 -9.75
C LEU A 111 12.38 8.06 -10.93
N PRO A 112 13.11 8.91 -11.65
CA PRO A 112 14.05 8.44 -12.66
C PRO A 112 15.10 7.52 -12.03
N LEU A 113 15.64 6.59 -12.80
CA LEU A 113 16.64 5.62 -12.35
C LEU A 113 17.92 6.28 -11.82
N SER A 114 18.16 7.53 -12.14
CA SER A 114 19.26 8.33 -11.63
C SER A 114 18.82 9.78 -11.47
N GLY A 115 19.38 10.46 -10.50
CA GLY A 115 19.07 11.87 -10.25
C GLY A 115 19.70 12.37 -8.94
N LYS A 116 19.40 13.63 -8.62
CA LYS A 116 19.70 14.22 -7.32
C LYS A 116 18.39 14.51 -6.61
N ALA A 117 18.29 14.14 -5.35
CA ALA A 117 17.21 14.52 -4.47
C ALA A 117 17.76 15.40 -3.36
N GLU A 118 17.13 16.55 -3.15
CA GLU A 118 17.40 17.42 -2.02
C GLU A 118 16.24 17.32 -1.05
N PHE A 119 16.53 17.09 0.21
CA PHE A 119 15.52 17.06 1.26
C PHE A 119 16.02 17.86 2.46
N ALA A 120 15.13 18.64 3.04
CA ALA A 120 15.39 19.30 4.30
C ALA A 120 15.32 18.25 5.43
N SER A 121 16.41 18.09 6.16
CA SER A 121 16.40 17.34 7.40
C SER A 121 16.16 18.28 8.56
N ILE A 122 15.15 18.02 9.37
CA ILE A 122 14.95 18.73 10.62
C ILE A 122 15.54 17.84 11.71
N PRO A 123 16.72 18.15 12.26
CA PRO A 123 17.28 17.38 13.35
C PRO A 123 16.34 17.51 14.57
N PRO A 124 16.11 16.45 15.32
CA PRO A 124 15.37 16.55 16.57
C PRO A 124 16.09 17.47 17.56
N PRO A 125 15.38 18.15 18.45
CA PRO A 125 16.01 19.00 19.47
C PRO A 125 16.86 18.13 20.41
N GLY A 126 18.18 18.38 20.42
CA GLY A 126 19.15 17.66 21.24
C GLY A 126 20.58 17.91 20.79
N PRO A 127 21.59 17.45 21.53
CA PRO A 127 22.99 17.62 21.14
C PRO A 127 23.29 16.87 19.85
N ALA A 128 23.54 17.63 18.78
CA ALA A 128 23.71 17.15 17.40
C ALA A 128 25.05 16.41 17.15
N ALA A 129 25.84 16.13 18.18
CA ALA A 129 27.23 15.74 17.99
C ALA A 129 27.46 14.33 17.44
N THR A 130 26.43 13.46 17.41
CA THR A 130 26.62 12.04 17.11
C THR A 130 25.38 11.42 16.45
N SER A 131 25.04 11.94 15.29
CA SER A 131 23.86 11.49 14.54
C SER A 131 24.29 10.92 13.19
N ALA A 132 23.51 10.00 12.67
CA ALA A 132 23.73 9.42 11.35
C ALA A 132 22.48 9.50 10.48
N TYR A 133 22.65 9.67 9.18
CA TYR A 133 21.61 9.52 8.19
C TYR A 133 21.64 8.10 7.64
N VAL A 134 20.50 7.46 7.56
CA VAL A 134 20.37 6.13 6.96
C VAL A 134 19.50 6.22 5.71
N LEU A 135 20.10 5.89 4.58
CA LEU A 135 19.37 5.67 3.33
C LEU A 135 19.04 4.19 3.21
N SER A 136 17.76 3.88 3.20
CA SER A 136 17.27 2.51 2.98
C SER A 136 16.58 2.43 1.63
N VAL A 137 16.96 1.45 0.82
CA VAL A 137 16.31 1.14 -0.46
C VAL A 137 15.80 -0.29 -0.39
N THR A 138 14.50 -0.46 -0.57
CA THR A 138 13.88 -1.77 -0.68
C THR A 138 13.41 -1.98 -2.12
N TYR A 139 13.80 -3.08 -2.70
CA TYR A 139 13.28 -3.58 -3.96
C TYR A 139 12.47 -4.85 -3.69
N GLU A 140 11.27 -4.88 -4.23
CA GLU A 140 10.39 -6.05 -4.19
C GLU A 140 10.05 -6.41 -5.64
N ASP A 141 10.34 -7.64 -6.04
CA ASP A 141 9.93 -8.15 -7.34
C ASP A 141 8.45 -8.59 -7.29
N GLN A 142 7.87 -8.82 -8.46
CA GLN A 142 6.47 -9.26 -8.54
C GLN A 142 6.31 -10.78 -8.53
N GLY A 143 7.40 -11.50 -8.30
CA GLY A 143 7.43 -12.94 -8.47
C GLY A 143 7.34 -13.35 -9.95
N ALA A 144 7.73 -14.55 -10.29
CA ALA A 144 7.62 -15.12 -11.63
C ALA A 144 7.53 -16.64 -11.56
N ASN A 145 6.84 -17.24 -12.54
CA ASN A 145 6.77 -18.70 -12.72
C ASN A 145 6.30 -19.47 -11.47
N GLY A 146 5.35 -18.93 -10.72
CA GLY A 146 4.80 -19.57 -9.52
C GLY A 146 5.65 -19.38 -8.26
N MET A 147 6.74 -18.60 -8.33
CA MET A 147 7.49 -18.19 -7.14
C MET A 147 6.88 -16.93 -6.54
N PRO A 148 6.78 -16.85 -5.20
CA PRO A 148 6.29 -15.65 -4.51
C PRO A 148 7.24 -14.48 -4.74
N SER A 149 6.73 -13.25 -4.58
CA SER A 149 7.55 -12.03 -4.58
C SER A 149 8.66 -12.12 -3.54
N GLN A 150 9.83 -11.60 -3.90
CA GLN A 150 10.97 -11.52 -3.00
C GLN A 150 11.34 -10.05 -2.80
N ALA A 151 11.63 -9.68 -1.56
CA ALA A 151 12.07 -8.36 -1.21
C ALA A 151 13.54 -8.38 -0.75
N THR A 152 14.30 -7.38 -1.17
CA THR A 152 15.66 -7.14 -0.68
C THR A 152 15.81 -5.68 -0.27
N THR A 153 16.48 -5.46 0.86
CA THR A 153 16.76 -4.12 1.36
C THR A 153 18.27 -3.90 1.44
N ARG A 154 18.71 -2.73 0.98
CA ARG A 154 20.08 -2.24 1.15
C ARG A 154 20.04 -0.94 1.93
N GLN A 155 21.01 -0.79 2.83
CA GLN A 155 21.15 0.41 3.66
C GLN A 155 22.55 1.00 3.53
N VAL A 156 22.61 2.33 3.48
CA VAL A 156 23.85 3.10 3.51
C VAL A 156 23.74 4.11 4.65
N VAL A 157 24.74 4.13 5.51
CA VAL A 157 24.81 5.03 6.66
C VAL A 157 25.82 6.13 6.36
N PHE A 158 25.39 7.38 6.53
CA PHE A 158 26.22 8.58 6.39
C PHE A 158 26.38 9.18 7.79
N LYS A 159 27.64 9.44 8.19
CA LYS A 159 28.00 10.12 9.44
C LYS A 159 28.36 11.56 9.19
#